data_13ff2cf246d5d3b7f7b7e846250a1df2
#
_entry.id   13ff2cf246d5d3b7f7b7e846250a1df2
#
_cell.length_a   1.000
_cell.length_b   1.000
_cell.length_c   1.000
_cell.angle_alpha   90.00
_cell.angle_beta   90.00
_cell.angle_gamma   90.00
#
_symmetry.space_group_name_H-M   'P 1'
#
loop_
_entity.id
_entity.type
_entity.pdbx_description
1 polymer ?
#
loop_
_entity_poly.entity_id
_entity_poly.type
_entity_poly.pdbx_seq_one_letter_code
_entity_poly.pdbx_strand_id
1 'polypeptide(L)'
;MKNQLRCYCAILFALLSIFFASALSVQSQTREAYVAQSEDKTTLTFYYDAQRNTHTGKTWDIEEVFTDKFGNQFPAWAGTYTKENTTVKKVIFDASFNKFRPTSTKEWFLHCSEMTQIDGLEHLNTDNVTNMKGMFYSCSNLTSLNLQHFNTEKVESMRVMFTYCSELTSLDLSNFNTAKVTDMFQMFAFCSKLTSIDLKNFSTDKVTDMGGMFAGCTALKYLDLSNFKPQKGTNMQQMFARSPALKTIRCNTNWATENSKSKDMFSGCVNLKGAVAYDANKTDATMANPETGYFTNESTAIQHIGTEEEGIQSIYTLQGKRVREAWKHLPAGVYVVNGKKIIK
;
A
#
# COMPACT_ATOMS: atom_id res chain seq x y z
N MET A 1 18.35 48.95 -62.69
CA MET A 1 18.71 48.74 -61.28
C MET A 1 17.53 48.88 -60.28
N LYS A 2 16.69 49.90 -60.36
CA LYS A 2 15.58 50.10 -59.39
C LYS A 2 14.52 48.96 -59.38
N ASN A 3 14.27 48.29 -60.49
CA ASN A 3 13.25 47.20 -60.55
C ASN A 3 13.77 45.86 -60.03
N GLN A 4 15.07 45.57 -60.14
CA GLN A 4 15.67 44.35 -59.57
C GLN A 4 15.73 44.43 -58.05
N LEU A 5 16.02 45.63 -57.50
CA LEU A 5 16.06 45.77 -56.02
C LEU A 5 14.67 45.58 -55.37
N ARG A 6 13.59 46.02 -56.04
CA ARG A 6 12.21 45.83 -55.59
C ARG A 6 11.81 44.33 -55.59
N CYS A 7 12.27 43.59 -56.62
CA CYS A 7 12.00 42.15 -56.67
C CYS A 7 12.72 41.35 -55.57
N TYR A 8 13.99 41.70 -55.28
CA TYR A 8 14.73 41.08 -54.18
C TYR A 8 14.14 41.41 -52.79
N CYS A 9 13.69 42.64 -52.55
CA CYS A 9 12.99 43.00 -51.31
C CYS A 9 11.67 42.27 -51.16
N ALA A 10 10.89 42.09 -52.25
CA ALA A 10 9.64 41.35 -52.18
C ALA A 10 9.83 39.85 -51.89
N ILE A 11 10.88 39.23 -52.48
CA ILE A 11 11.24 37.84 -52.22
C ILE A 11 11.77 37.65 -50.78
N LEU A 12 12.59 38.61 -50.29
CA LEU A 12 13.08 38.58 -48.89
C LEU A 12 11.93 38.73 -47.88
N PHE A 13 10.96 39.64 -48.17
CA PHE A 13 9.77 39.76 -47.32
C PHE A 13 8.87 38.52 -47.35
N ALA A 14 8.70 37.89 -48.52
CA ALA A 14 7.94 36.64 -48.64
C ALA A 14 8.64 35.48 -47.90
N LEU A 15 9.97 35.37 -47.99
CA LEU A 15 10.74 34.35 -47.25
C LEU A 15 10.75 34.63 -45.73
N LEU A 16 10.85 35.88 -45.29
CA LEU A 16 10.71 36.24 -43.87
C LEU A 16 9.30 35.96 -43.35
N SER A 17 8.25 36.20 -44.12
CA SER A 17 6.87 35.91 -43.71
C SER A 17 6.59 34.40 -43.63
N ILE A 18 7.21 33.58 -44.48
CA ILE A 18 7.14 32.12 -44.41
C ILE A 18 7.91 31.61 -43.17
N PHE A 19 9.09 32.18 -42.88
CA PHE A 19 9.84 31.85 -41.67
C PHE A 19 9.12 32.27 -40.37
N PHE A 20 8.46 33.46 -40.36
CA PHE A 20 7.64 33.90 -39.23
C PHE A 20 6.34 33.10 -39.10
N ALA A 21 5.72 32.69 -40.21
CA ALA A 21 4.54 31.82 -40.15
C ALA A 21 4.87 30.41 -39.67
N SER A 22 6.04 29.86 -39.99
CA SER A 22 6.51 28.58 -39.47
C SER A 22 7.00 28.68 -38.01
N ALA A 23 7.46 29.87 -37.56
CA ALA A 23 7.83 30.11 -36.16
C ALA A 23 6.63 30.37 -35.23
N LEU A 24 5.48 30.77 -35.78
CA LEU A 24 4.26 31.09 -35.04
C LEU A 24 3.32 29.89 -34.85
N SER A 25 3.65 28.72 -35.38
CA SER A 25 2.87 27.48 -35.19
C SER A 25 3.51 26.49 -34.22
N VAL A 26 4.47 26.89 -33.44
CA VAL A 26 4.75 26.17 -32.17
C VAL A 26 3.68 26.64 -31.17
N GLN A 27 2.44 26.27 -31.45
CA GLN A 27 1.44 26.19 -30.43
C GLN A 27 2.08 25.31 -29.34
N SER A 28 2.40 25.88 -28.17
CA SER A 28 2.88 25.08 -27.04
C SER A 28 1.75 24.10 -26.75
N GLN A 29 1.91 22.90 -27.27
CA GLN A 29 0.96 21.82 -26.93
C GLN A 29 0.98 21.73 -25.42
N THR A 30 -0.13 22.06 -24.78
CA THR A 30 -0.28 21.99 -23.35
C THR A 30 -0.15 20.53 -22.95
N ARG A 31 0.73 20.25 -21.99
CA ARG A 31 0.83 18.90 -21.43
C ARG A 31 -0.44 18.57 -20.69
N GLU A 32 -0.91 17.36 -20.87
CA GLU A 32 -2.07 16.82 -20.16
C GLU A 32 -1.72 15.46 -19.55
N ALA A 33 -2.38 15.11 -18.43
CA ALA A 33 -2.25 13.80 -17.83
C ALA A 33 -3.35 12.88 -18.38
N TYR A 34 -2.96 11.74 -18.91
CA TYR A 34 -3.88 10.78 -19.51
C TYR A 34 -3.39 9.35 -19.37
N VAL A 35 -4.30 8.41 -19.57
CA VAL A 35 -4.02 6.97 -19.62
C VAL A 35 -4.27 6.49 -21.04
N ALA A 36 -3.32 5.76 -21.61
CA ALA A 36 -3.46 5.11 -22.93
C ALA A 36 -3.50 3.60 -22.75
N GLN A 37 -4.41 2.93 -23.47
CA GLN A 37 -4.50 1.46 -23.51
C GLN A 37 -3.89 0.96 -24.81
N SER A 38 -3.09 -0.10 -24.72
CA SER A 38 -2.56 -0.81 -25.91
C SER A 38 -3.71 -1.36 -26.77
N GLU A 39 -3.44 -1.60 -28.05
CA GLU A 39 -4.44 -2.13 -29.02
C GLU A 39 -4.99 -3.51 -28.58
N ASP A 40 -4.15 -4.38 -28.00
CA ASP A 40 -4.52 -5.67 -27.44
C ASP A 40 -5.23 -5.56 -26.06
N LYS A 41 -5.39 -4.33 -25.55
CA LYS A 41 -6.05 -3.97 -24.29
C LYS A 41 -5.38 -4.49 -23.02
N THR A 42 -4.18 -5.04 -23.11
CA THR A 42 -3.52 -5.69 -21.96
C THR A 42 -2.64 -4.73 -21.15
N THR A 43 -2.24 -3.59 -21.72
CA THR A 43 -1.36 -2.62 -21.06
C THR A 43 -2.03 -1.26 -20.93
N LEU A 44 -1.93 -0.67 -19.75
CA LEU A 44 -2.25 0.75 -19.51
C LEU A 44 -0.95 1.53 -19.30
N THR A 45 -0.77 2.63 -20.01
CA THR A 45 0.37 3.54 -19.81
C THR A 45 -0.10 4.92 -19.41
N PHE A 46 0.47 5.44 -18.35
CA PHE A 46 0.19 6.77 -17.78
C PHE A 46 1.20 7.78 -18.30
N TYR A 47 0.73 8.85 -18.92
CA TYR A 47 1.53 9.91 -19.53
C TYR A 47 1.19 11.29 -18.98
N TYR A 48 2.18 12.20 -19.02
CA TYR A 48 1.98 13.64 -18.83
C TYR A 48 2.76 14.42 -19.88
N ASP A 49 2.23 14.50 -21.07
CA ASP A 49 2.86 15.12 -22.22
C ASP A 49 1.82 15.76 -23.16
N ALA A 50 2.23 16.16 -24.35
CA ALA A 50 1.39 16.74 -25.38
C ALA A 50 1.15 15.77 -26.57
N GLN A 51 1.32 14.45 -26.35
CA GLN A 51 1.33 13.47 -27.45
C GLN A 51 0.09 12.56 -27.46
N ARG A 52 -0.95 12.87 -26.69
CA ARG A 52 -2.14 12.02 -26.54
C ARG A 52 -2.73 11.57 -27.89
N ASN A 53 -2.77 12.47 -28.87
CA ASN A 53 -3.34 12.20 -30.19
C ASN A 53 -2.45 11.31 -31.09
N THR A 54 -1.24 10.95 -30.65
CA THR A 54 -0.34 10.04 -31.40
C THR A 54 -0.56 8.59 -31.04
N HIS A 55 -1.28 8.30 -29.97
CA HIS A 55 -1.58 6.94 -29.52
C HIS A 55 -2.73 6.34 -30.33
N THR A 56 -2.54 5.10 -30.80
CA THR A 56 -3.52 4.38 -31.63
C THR A 56 -4.60 3.68 -30.81
N GLY A 57 -4.32 3.41 -29.53
CA GLY A 57 -5.25 2.80 -28.58
C GLY A 57 -6.25 3.77 -27.99
N LYS A 58 -7.15 3.26 -27.14
CA LYS A 58 -8.07 4.11 -26.39
C LYS A 58 -7.32 4.93 -25.36
N THR A 59 -7.67 6.22 -25.23
CA THR A 59 -7.12 7.09 -24.19
C THR A 59 -8.24 7.67 -23.34
N TRP A 60 -7.91 7.99 -22.09
CA TRP A 60 -8.81 8.63 -21.11
C TRP A 60 -8.07 9.78 -20.41
N ASP A 61 -8.79 10.82 -20.04
CA ASP A 61 -8.27 11.80 -19.09
C ASP A 61 -8.01 11.15 -17.75
N ILE A 62 -7.01 11.66 -17.01
CA ILE A 62 -6.68 11.11 -15.69
C ILE A 62 -7.83 11.25 -14.67
N GLU A 63 -8.74 12.17 -14.88
CA GLU A 63 -9.92 12.38 -14.05
C GLU A 63 -11.20 11.78 -14.66
N GLU A 64 -11.10 11.14 -15.84
CA GLU A 64 -12.26 10.54 -16.49
C GLU A 64 -12.79 9.35 -15.68
N VAL A 65 -14.07 9.42 -15.38
CA VAL A 65 -14.78 8.40 -14.63
C VAL A 65 -15.96 7.85 -15.41
N PHE A 66 -16.31 6.59 -15.14
CA PHE A 66 -17.62 6.09 -15.48
C PHE A 66 -18.47 5.94 -14.20
N THR A 67 -19.77 6.06 -14.35
CA THR A 67 -20.72 5.94 -13.24
C THR A 67 -21.49 4.62 -13.39
N ASP A 68 -21.50 3.80 -12.33
CA ASP A 68 -22.27 2.57 -12.31
C ASP A 68 -23.77 2.85 -12.09
N LYS A 69 -24.60 1.80 -12.17
CA LYS A 69 -26.05 1.88 -11.96
C LYS A 69 -26.47 2.32 -10.55
N PHE A 70 -25.55 2.35 -9.61
CA PHE A 70 -25.78 2.78 -8.23
C PHE A 70 -25.29 4.22 -7.97
N GLY A 71 -24.76 4.90 -8.99
CA GLY A 71 -24.19 6.25 -8.88
C GLY A 71 -22.76 6.30 -8.39
N ASN A 72 -22.04 5.16 -8.24
CA ASN A 72 -20.63 5.16 -7.87
C ASN A 72 -19.79 5.53 -9.09
N GLN A 73 -18.75 6.35 -8.86
CA GLN A 73 -17.80 6.78 -9.88
C GLN A 73 -16.47 6.04 -9.72
N PHE A 74 -15.97 5.51 -10.83
CA PHE A 74 -14.70 4.77 -10.92
C PHE A 74 -13.87 5.32 -12.06
N PRO A 75 -12.52 5.25 -11.98
CA PRO A 75 -11.66 5.59 -13.12
C PRO A 75 -12.06 4.80 -14.37
N ALA A 76 -12.12 5.47 -15.50
CA ALA A 76 -12.69 4.91 -16.74
C ALA A 76 -11.94 3.68 -17.29
N TRP A 77 -10.71 3.45 -16.82
CA TRP A 77 -9.85 2.32 -17.18
C TRP A 77 -9.83 1.18 -16.15
N ALA A 78 -10.39 1.38 -14.96
CA ALA A 78 -10.41 0.40 -13.87
C ALA A 78 -11.62 -0.55 -13.95
N GLY A 79 -11.69 -1.51 -13.02
CA GLY A 79 -12.90 -2.27 -12.74
C GLY A 79 -13.86 -1.52 -11.81
N THR A 80 -14.81 -2.25 -11.24
CA THR A 80 -15.70 -1.77 -10.16
C THR A 80 -15.63 -2.74 -8.99
N TYR A 81 -16.30 -2.44 -7.88
CA TYR A 81 -16.44 -3.40 -6.78
C TYR A 81 -17.22 -4.68 -7.15
N THR A 82 -17.95 -4.67 -8.26
CA THR A 82 -18.78 -5.80 -8.70
C THR A 82 -18.43 -6.33 -10.09
N LYS A 83 -17.53 -5.66 -10.82
CA LYS A 83 -17.10 -6.06 -12.16
C LYS A 83 -15.60 -5.92 -12.28
N GLU A 84 -14.92 -7.05 -12.54
CA GLU A 84 -13.48 -7.11 -12.74
C GLU A 84 -13.07 -6.51 -14.08
N ASN A 85 -11.87 -5.93 -14.10
CA ASN A 85 -11.11 -5.70 -15.32
C ASN A 85 -10.13 -6.87 -15.50
N THR A 86 -10.53 -7.84 -16.31
CA THR A 86 -9.75 -9.07 -16.60
C THR A 86 -8.84 -8.92 -17.83
N THR A 87 -8.77 -7.74 -18.43
CA THR A 87 -7.94 -7.51 -19.63
C THR A 87 -6.58 -6.93 -19.30
N VAL A 88 -6.49 -6.03 -18.32
CA VAL A 88 -5.26 -5.36 -17.96
C VAL A 88 -4.32 -6.31 -17.22
N LYS A 89 -3.16 -6.58 -17.81
CA LYS A 89 -2.09 -7.42 -17.24
C LYS A 89 -0.89 -6.63 -16.78
N LYS A 90 -0.68 -5.45 -17.40
CA LYS A 90 0.47 -4.59 -17.15
C LYS A 90 0.06 -3.13 -17.06
N VAL A 91 0.73 -2.40 -16.15
CA VAL A 91 0.67 -0.95 -16.05
C VAL A 91 2.07 -0.37 -16.23
N ILE A 92 2.18 0.76 -16.91
CA ILE A 92 3.43 1.49 -17.10
C ILE A 92 3.19 2.96 -16.71
N PHE A 93 4.04 3.51 -15.87
CA PHE A 93 4.14 4.95 -15.68
C PHE A 93 5.31 5.45 -16.54
N ASP A 94 5.00 6.16 -17.60
CA ASP A 94 6.01 6.79 -18.46
C ASP A 94 6.82 7.83 -17.68
N ALA A 95 8.08 8.06 -18.05
CA ALA A 95 8.93 9.03 -17.38
C ALA A 95 8.38 10.47 -17.40
N SER A 96 7.54 10.81 -18.39
CA SER A 96 6.84 12.11 -18.43
C SER A 96 5.92 12.33 -17.24
N PHE A 97 5.33 11.24 -16.70
CA PHE A 97 4.36 11.28 -15.60
C PHE A 97 4.96 11.79 -14.29
N ASN A 98 6.29 11.76 -14.12
CA ASN A 98 6.97 12.25 -12.92
C ASN A 98 6.73 13.75 -12.62
N LYS A 99 6.24 14.51 -13.59
CA LYS A 99 5.91 15.93 -13.47
C LYS A 99 4.45 16.19 -13.10
N PHE A 100 3.61 15.21 -13.22
CA PHE A 100 2.22 15.30 -12.79
C PHE A 100 2.11 15.11 -11.26
N ARG A 101 1.15 15.79 -10.64
CA ARG A 101 0.92 15.77 -9.19
C ARG A 101 -0.56 15.48 -8.92
N PRO A 102 -0.97 14.22 -8.97
CA PRO A 102 -2.34 13.85 -8.65
C PRO A 102 -2.69 14.22 -7.21
N THR A 103 -3.92 14.60 -6.97
CA THR A 103 -4.46 14.82 -5.62
C THR A 103 -5.13 13.57 -5.06
N SER A 104 -5.44 12.60 -5.93
CA SER A 104 -6.05 11.32 -5.58
C SER A 104 -5.57 10.22 -6.51
N THR A 105 -5.33 9.04 -5.94
CA THR A 105 -5.11 7.79 -6.67
C THR A 105 -6.21 6.77 -6.33
N LYS A 106 -7.34 7.30 -5.81
CA LYS A 106 -8.50 6.50 -5.42
C LYS A 106 -8.90 5.56 -6.56
N GLU A 107 -8.90 4.26 -6.25
CA GLU A 107 -9.45 3.21 -7.11
C GLU A 107 -8.77 3.09 -8.50
N TRP A 108 -7.53 3.60 -8.67
CA TRP A 108 -6.86 3.63 -9.99
C TRP A 108 -6.68 2.24 -10.61
N PHE A 109 -6.45 1.20 -9.80
CA PHE A 109 -6.31 -0.18 -10.27
C PHE A 109 -7.36 -1.10 -9.64
N LEU A 110 -8.51 -0.50 -9.24
CA LEU A 110 -9.61 -1.24 -8.63
C LEU A 110 -9.97 -2.44 -9.51
N HIS A 111 -9.89 -3.63 -8.90
CA HIS A 111 -10.32 -4.89 -9.50
C HIS A 111 -9.66 -5.21 -10.87
N CYS A 112 -8.39 -4.79 -11.06
CA CYS A 112 -7.55 -5.25 -12.16
C CYS A 112 -6.96 -6.62 -11.77
N SER A 113 -7.82 -7.66 -11.80
CA SER A 113 -7.51 -8.98 -11.22
C SER A 113 -6.40 -9.73 -11.96
N GLU A 114 -6.24 -9.50 -13.27
CA GLU A 114 -5.20 -10.11 -14.09
C GLU A 114 -3.87 -9.34 -14.11
N MET A 115 -3.80 -8.20 -13.41
CA MET A 115 -2.59 -7.39 -13.38
C MET A 115 -1.49 -8.07 -12.57
N THR A 116 -0.35 -8.32 -13.24
CA THR A 116 0.84 -8.97 -12.62
C THR A 116 2.04 -8.05 -12.50
N GLN A 117 2.06 -6.92 -13.22
CA GLN A 117 3.23 -6.06 -13.35
C GLN A 117 2.86 -4.57 -13.40
N ILE A 118 3.64 -3.77 -12.68
CA ILE A 118 3.62 -2.31 -12.76
C ILE A 118 5.07 -1.85 -12.95
N ASP A 119 5.35 -1.21 -14.09
CA ASP A 119 6.67 -0.64 -14.40
C ASP A 119 6.64 0.87 -14.24
N GLY A 120 7.77 1.46 -13.84
CA GLY A 120 7.91 2.90 -13.70
C GLY A 120 7.07 3.52 -12.58
N LEU A 121 6.65 2.72 -11.58
CA LEU A 121 5.82 3.24 -10.47
C LEU A 121 6.52 4.38 -9.72
N GLU A 122 7.85 4.48 -9.78
CA GLU A 122 8.67 5.59 -9.27
C GLU A 122 8.39 6.93 -9.97
N HIS A 123 7.75 6.92 -11.13
CA HIS A 123 7.31 8.13 -11.84
C HIS A 123 5.96 8.65 -11.34
N LEU A 124 5.23 7.89 -10.52
CA LEU A 124 4.04 8.37 -9.86
C LEU A 124 4.42 9.21 -8.62
N ASN A 125 4.32 10.52 -8.76
CA ASN A 125 4.54 11.43 -7.64
C ASN A 125 3.29 11.55 -6.77
N THR A 126 3.39 11.14 -5.50
CA THR A 126 2.26 11.14 -4.57
C THR A 126 2.27 12.30 -3.55
N ASP A 127 3.13 13.32 -3.71
CA ASP A 127 3.30 14.44 -2.77
C ASP A 127 2.01 15.21 -2.45
N ASN A 128 1.04 15.21 -3.36
CA ASN A 128 -0.25 15.89 -3.19
C ASN A 128 -1.43 14.94 -2.99
N VAL A 129 -1.18 13.63 -2.93
CA VAL A 129 -2.26 12.65 -2.79
C VAL A 129 -2.81 12.69 -1.37
N THR A 130 -4.12 12.89 -1.26
CA THR A 130 -4.88 12.86 0.00
C THR A 130 -5.72 11.59 0.13
N ASN A 131 -6.00 10.89 -0.98
CA ASN A 131 -6.88 9.72 -0.98
C ASN A 131 -6.29 8.58 -1.82
N MET A 132 -5.98 7.46 -1.14
CA MET A 132 -5.49 6.21 -1.74
C MET A 132 -6.49 5.05 -1.60
N LYS A 133 -7.78 5.37 -1.29
CA LYS A 133 -8.84 4.37 -1.13
C LYS A 133 -8.85 3.41 -2.32
N GLY A 134 -8.77 2.10 -2.05
CA GLY A 134 -8.93 1.04 -3.04
C GLY A 134 -7.97 1.07 -4.21
N MET A 135 -6.81 1.76 -4.10
CA MET A 135 -5.88 1.92 -5.23
C MET A 135 -5.51 0.60 -5.87
N PHE A 136 -5.30 -0.45 -5.08
CA PHE A 136 -4.96 -1.81 -5.54
C PHE A 136 -6.00 -2.85 -5.13
N TYR A 137 -7.24 -2.43 -4.84
CA TYR A 137 -8.29 -3.35 -4.42
C TYR A 137 -8.47 -4.47 -5.45
N SER A 138 -8.40 -5.73 -4.99
CA SER A 138 -8.58 -6.92 -5.82
C SER A 138 -7.62 -7.04 -7.03
N CYS A 139 -6.39 -6.52 -6.89
CA CYS A 139 -5.29 -6.84 -7.79
C CYS A 139 -4.73 -8.23 -7.40
N SER A 140 -5.56 -9.26 -7.61
CA SER A 140 -5.35 -10.59 -7.01
C SER A 140 -4.14 -11.34 -7.53
N ASN A 141 -3.66 -11.05 -8.74
CA ASN A 141 -2.49 -11.71 -9.34
C ASN A 141 -1.17 -10.92 -9.14
N LEU A 142 -1.23 -9.77 -8.45
CA LEU A 142 -0.04 -8.96 -8.17
C LEU A 142 0.80 -9.61 -7.06
N THR A 143 2.03 -10.04 -7.36
CA THR A 143 2.90 -10.78 -6.45
C THR A 143 3.85 -9.90 -5.63
N SER A 144 4.18 -8.73 -6.14
CA SER A 144 5.07 -7.76 -5.51
C SER A 144 4.72 -6.33 -5.89
N LEU A 145 5.07 -5.37 -5.04
CA LEU A 145 4.80 -3.96 -5.25
C LEU A 145 5.91 -3.13 -4.60
N ASN A 146 6.58 -2.29 -5.39
CA ASN A 146 7.58 -1.36 -4.87
C ASN A 146 6.94 0.01 -4.60
N LEU A 147 6.74 0.34 -3.31
CA LEU A 147 6.11 1.58 -2.86
C LEU A 147 7.08 2.54 -2.18
N GLN A 148 8.40 2.31 -2.27
CA GLN A 148 9.41 3.12 -1.57
C GLN A 148 9.43 4.60 -2.00
N HIS A 149 8.86 4.92 -3.17
CA HIS A 149 8.76 6.29 -3.68
C HIS A 149 7.48 7.02 -3.25
N PHE A 150 6.56 6.33 -2.58
CA PHE A 150 5.30 6.94 -2.15
C PHE A 150 5.53 7.88 -0.97
N ASN A 151 5.11 9.12 -1.13
CA ASN A 151 4.94 10.08 -0.05
C ASN A 151 3.49 10.05 0.41
N THR A 152 3.25 9.62 1.65
CA THR A 152 1.89 9.50 2.21
C THR A 152 1.58 10.54 3.29
N GLU A 153 2.42 11.56 3.44
CA GLU A 153 2.29 12.58 4.49
C GLU A 153 0.94 13.33 4.47
N LYS A 154 0.32 13.45 3.29
CA LYS A 154 -0.97 14.14 3.12
C LYS A 154 -2.16 13.19 3.06
N VAL A 155 -1.93 11.88 3.06
CA VAL A 155 -3.00 10.89 2.87
C VAL A 155 -3.91 10.82 4.11
N GLU A 156 -5.21 10.95 3.86
CA GLU A 156 -6.26 10.90 4.87
C GLU A 156 -7.03 9.57 4.85
N SER A 157 -7.08 8.87 3.70
CA SER A 157 -7.75 7.57 3.57
C SER A 157 -6.90 6.56 2.82
N MET A 158 -6.72 5.38 3.46
CA MET A 158 -6.14 4.16 2.89
C MET A 158 -7.15 3.00 2.93
N ARG A 159 -8.45 3.34 3.02
CA ARG A 159 -9.55 2.36 3.05
C ARG A 159 -9.40 1.37 1.92
N VAL A 160 -9.48 0.09 2.21
CA VAL A 160 -9.43 -1.06 1.29
C VAL A 160 -8.28 -1.04 0.28
N MET A 161 -7.16 -0.35 0.58
CA MET A 161 -6.09 -0.08 -0.41
C MET A 161 -5.51 -1.35 -1.04
N PHE A 162 -5.32 -2.42 -0.27
CA PHE A 162 -4.75 -3.69 -0.71
C PHE A 162 -5.71 -4.89 -0.49
N THR A 163 -6.99 -4.62 -0.22
CA THR A 163 -7.97 -5.69 0.00
C THR A 163 -7.99 -6.65 -1.20
N TYR A 164 -7.96 -7.95 -0.94
CA TYR A 164 -7.91 -9.03 -1.96
C TYR A 164 -6.67 -9.03 -2.86
N CYS A 165 -5.54 -8.42 -2.47
CA CYS A 165 -4.25 -8.66 -3.10
C CYS A 165 -3.71 -10.04 -2.64
N SER A 166 -4.36 -11.10 -3.09
CA SER A 166 -4.20 -12.46 -2.53
C SER A 166 -2.84 -13.09 -2.79
N GLU A 167 -2.15 -12.68 -3.88
CA GLU A 167 -0.83 -13.19 -4.26
C GLU A 167 0.34 -12.41 -3.65
N LEU A 168 0.10 -11.24 -3.02
CA LEU A 168 1.15 -10.47 -2.34
C LEU A 168 1.72 -11.26 -1.15
N THR A 169 3.03 -11.50 -1.16
CA THR A 169 3.73 -12.24 -0.08
C THR A 169 4.34 -11.34 0.98
N SER A 170 4.71 -10.12 0.59
CA SER A 170 5.26 -9.08 1.48
C SER A 170 4.96 -7.69 0.92
N LEU A 171 4.96 -6.69 1.80
CA LEU A 171 4.85 -5.27 1.48
C LEU A 171 5.88 -4.51 2.34
N ASP A 172 6.73 -3.72 1.68
CA ASP A 172 7.59 -2.74 2.35
C ASP A 172 6.86 -1.39 2.40
N LEU A 173 6.41 -1.02 3.60
CA LEU A 173 5.71 0.22 3.90
C LEU A 173 6.53 1.11 4.85
N SER A 174 7.84 0.90 4.91
CA SER A 174 8.73 1.59 5.85
C SER A 174 8.79 3.10 5.67
N ASN A 175 8.41 3.60 4.48
CA ASN A 175 8.32 5.02 4.16
C ASN A 175 6.92 5.63 4.40
N PHE A 176 5.91 4.82 4.74
CA PHE A 176 4.55 5.32 4.94
C PHE A 176 4.44 6.14 6.22
N ASN A 177 3.98 7.39 6.08
CA ASN A 177 3.57 8.26 7.18
C ASN A 177 2.04 8.30 7.25
N THR A 178 1.47 7.72 8.30
CA THR A 178 0.02 7.62 8.46
C THR A 178 -0.55 8.60 9.50
N ALA A 179 0.21 9.62 9.90
CA ALA A 179 -0.19 10.57 10.94
C ALA A 179 -1.46 11.40 10.62
N LYS A 180 -1.87 11.47 9.34
CA LYS A 180 -3.11 12.12 8.91
C LYS A 180 -4.23 11.15 8.53
N VAL A 181 -3.94 9.85 8.49
CA VAL A 181 -4.92 8.85 8.07
C VAL A 181 -6.01 8.69 9.13
N THR A 182 -7.26 8.76 8.69
CA THR A 182 -8.45 8.60 9.53
C THR A 182 -9.19 7.29 9.26
N ASP A 183 -8.98 6.67 8.08
CA ASP A 183 -9.69 5.47 7.64
C ASP A 183 -8.71 4.43 7.06
N MET A 184 -8.58 3.29 7.78
CA MET A 184 -7.80 2.10 7.38
C MET A 184 -8.68 0.85 7.30
N PHE A 185 -10.01 1.03 7.12
CA PHE A 185 -10.94 -0.10 7.04
C PHE A 185 -10.48 -1.10 5.97
N GLN A 186 -10.33 -2.37 6.37
CA GLN A 186 -9.96 -3.49 5.51
C GLN A 186 -8.68 -3.27 4.67
N MET A 187 -7.74 -2.41 5.10
CA MET A 187 -6.58 -2.03 4.27
C MET A 187 -5.81 -3.24 3.71
N PHE A 188 -5.65 -4.32 4.47
CA PHE A 188 -4.94 -5.55 4.08
C PHE A 188 -5.85 -6.78 4.10
N ALA A 189 -7.17 -6.60 4.13
CA ALA A 189 -8.07 -7.74 4.23
C ALA A 189 -7.92 -8.70 3.05
N PHE A 190 -7.94 -10.00 3.33
CA PHE A 190 -7.82 -11.08 2.35
C PHE A 190 -6.52 -11.07 1.51
N CYS A 191 -5.45 -10.46 2.03
CA CYS A 191 -4.08 -10.68 1.53
C CYS A 191 -3.62 -12.08 1.99
N SER A 192 -4.15 -13.13 1.37
CA SER A 192 -4.09 -14.50 1.90
C SER A 192 -2.68 -15.10 1.91
N LYS A 193 -1.77 -14.66 1.02
CA LYS A 193 -0.36 -15.08 0.98
C LYS A 193 0.60 -14.14 1.72
N LEU A 194 0.11 -13.05 2.32
CA LEU A 194 0.94 -12.12 3.08
C LEU A 194 1.50 -12.81 4.33
N THR A 195 2.81 -13.01 4.38
CA THR A 195 3.50 -13.70 5.48
C THR A 195 4.08 -12.75 6.52
N SER A 196 4.43 -11.53 6.11
CA SER A 196 5.01 -10.49 6.96
C SER A 196 4.67 -9.10 6.45
N ILE A 197 4.58 -8.14 7.38
CA ILE A 197 4.37 -6.74 7.09
C ILE A 197 5.07 -5.90 8.18
N ASP A 198 5.82 -4.86 7.76
CA ASP A 198 6.44 -3.89 8.69
C ASP A 198 5.54 -2.65 8.82
N LEU A 199 5.01 -2.44 10.03
CA LEU A 199 4.11 -1.33 10.35
C LEU A 199 4.72 -0.36 11.38
N LYS A 200 6.05 -0.43 11.61
CA LYS A 200 6.72 0.35 12.66
C LYS A 200 6.53 1.87 12.55
N ASN A 201 6.27 2.39 11.35
CA ASN A 201 6.05 3.82 11.10
C ASN A 201 4.57 4.23 11.05
N PHE A 202 3.66 3.27 11.28
CA PHE A 202 2.23 3.57 11.29
C PHE A 202 1.84 4.28 12.60
N SER A 203 1.18 5.43 12.51
CA SER A 203 0.42 6.06 13.60
C SER A 203 -1.07 5.79 13.39
N THR A 204 -1.77 5.48 14.48
CA THR A 204 -3.22 5.33 14.48
C THR A 204 -3.93 6.39 15.33
N ASP A 205 -3.22 7.45 15.73
CA ASP A 205 -3.74 8.48 16.65
C ASP A 205 -5.00 9.19 16.13
N LYS A 206 -5.18 9.27 14.80
CA LYS A 206 -6.36 9.87 14.16
C LYS A 206 -7.30 8.87 13.51
N VAL A 207 -6.96 7.58 13.54
CA VAL A 207 -7.75 6.55 12.85
C VAL A 207 -9.03 6.27 13.62
N THR A 208 -10.16 6.38 12.93
CA THR A 208 -11.49 6.10 13.45
C THR A 208 -12.05 4.75 12.99
N ASP A 209 -11.53 4.20 11.90
CA ASP A 209 -11.96 2.91 11.34
C ASP A 209 -10.77 2.03 10.95
N MET A 210 -10.59 0.91 11.67
CA MET A 210 -9.66 -0.19 11.41
C MET A 210 -10.41 -1.52 11.28
N GLY A 211 -11.73 -1.48 11.05
CA GLY A 211 -12.53 -2.69 10.92
C GLY A 211 -12.00 -3.59 9.83
N GLY A 212 -11.81 -4.88 10.11
CA GLY A 212 -11.33 -5.89 9.19
C GLY A 212 -9.92 -5.67 8.63
N MET A 213 -9.10 -4.78 9.21
CA MET A 213 -7.81 -4.35 8.62
C MET A 213 -6.90 -5.52 8.20
N PHE A 214 -6.87 -6.61 8.96
CA PHE A 214 -6.12 -7.84 8.69
C PHE A 214 -7.02 -9.07 8.59
N ALA A 215 -8.30 -8.90 8.30
CA ALA A 215 -9.22 -10.02 8.17
C ALA A 215 -8.84 -10.92 6.99
N GLY A 216 -8.86 -12.25 7.18
CA GLY A 216 -8.56 -13.19 6.11
C GLY A 216 -7.09 -13.25 5.66
N CYS A 217 -6.15 -12.71 6.42
CA CYS A 217 -4.70 -12.84 6.18
C CYS A 217 -4.24 -14.25 6.62
N THR A 218 -4.58 -15.27 5.83
CA THR A 218 -4.46 -16.68 6.23
C THR A 218 -3.04 -17.20 6.37
N ALA A 219 -2.03 -16.52 5.79
CA ALA A 219 -0.61 -16.90 5.93
C ALA A 219 0.13 -16.07 6.98
N LEU A 220 -0.46 -14.99 7.52
CA LEU A 220 0.18 -14.07 8.44
C LEU A 220 0.32 -14.71 9.83
N LYS A 221 1.57 -14.82 10.32
CA LYS A 221 1.86 -15.52 11.59
C LYS A 221 2.14 -14.56 12.74
N TYR A 222 2.63 -13.39 12.45
CA TYR A 222 3.09 -12.41 13.43
C TYR A 222 2.72 -11.00 13.00
N LEU A 223 2.27 -10.19 13.97
CA LEU A 223 2.06 -8.75 13.80
C LEU A 223 2.72 -7.99 14.95
N ASP A 224 3.47 -6.94 14.63
CA ASP A 224 3.93 -5.94 15.60
C ASP A 224 3.06 -4.69 15.47
N LEU A 225 2.24 -4.45 16.48
CA LEU A 225 1.33 -3.32 16.59
C LEU A 225 1.69 -2.43 17.80
N SER A 226 2.97 -2.42 18.20
CA SER A 226 3.45 -1.72 19.40
C SER A 226 3.18 -0.20 19.36
N ASN A 227 3.09 0.37 18.17
CA ASN A 227 2.78 1.81 17.96
C ASN A 227 1.31 2.09 17.66
N PHE A 228 0.46 1.06 17.61
CA PHE A 228 -0.96 1.29 17.43
C PHE A 228 -1.60 1.74 18.73
N LYS A 229 -2.35 2.84 18.68
CA LYS A 229 -3.03 3.48 19.83
C LYS A 229 -4.47 3.84 19.45
N PRO A 230 -5.36 2.82 19.28
CA PRO A 230 -6.75 3.11 18.93
C PRO A 230 -7.38 4.04 19.97
N GLN A 231 -8.09 5.05 19.47
CA GLN A 231 -8.77 6.02 20.29
C GLN A 231 -10.15 5.49 20.73
N LYS A 232 -10.75 6.12 21.73
CA LYS A 232 -12.13 5.80 22.16
C LYS A 232 -13.09 5.88 20.95
N GLY A 233 -13.88 4.84 20.76
CA GLY A 233 -14.86 4.78 19.69
C GLY A 233 -14.32 4.30 18.32
N THR A 234 -13.02 3.98 18.21
CA THR A 234 -12.46 3.40 16.99
C THR A 234 -13.17 2.10 16.63
N ASN A 235 -13.55 1.96 15.36
CA ASN A 235 -14.08 0.72 14.84
C ASN A 235 -12.94 -0.30 14.64
N MET A 236 -13.02 -1.44 15.34
CA MET A 236 -12.09 -2.56 15.26
C MET A 236 -12.82 -3.89 14.98
N GLN A 237 -14.08 -3.84 14.52
CA GLN A 237 -14.87 -5.03 14.21
C GLN A 237 -14.11 -5.92 13.22
N GLN A 238 -14.01 -7.21 13.51
CA GLN A 238 -13.39 -8.22 12.65
C GLN A 238 -11.92 -7.90 12.26
N MET A 239 -11.20 -7.06 13.01
CA MET A 239 -9.89 -6.54 12.62
C MET A 239 -8.90 -7.65 12.24
N PHE A 240 -8.93 -8.80 12.92
CA PHE A 240 -8.06 -9.96 12.68
C PHE A 240 -8.85 -11.20 12.25
N ALA A 241 -10.16 -11.07 12.05
CA ALA A 241 -11.03 -12.23 11.84
C ALA A 241 -10.56 -13.13 10.68
N ARG A 242 -10.77 -14.44 10.80
CA ARG A 242 -10.41 -15.42 9.76
C ARG A 242 -8.93 -15.45 9.39
N SER A 243 -8.04 -15.19 10.36
CA SER A 243 -6.57 -15.26 10.20
C SER A 243 -6.02 -16.41 11.04
N PRO A 244 -6.27 -17.69 10.63
CA PRO A 244 -5.97 -18.88 11.46
C PRO A 244 -4.47 -19.11 11.69
N ALA A 245 -3.60 -18.63 10.79
CA ALA A 245 -2.15 -18.78 10.97
C ALA A 245 -1.56 -17.81 12.00
N LEU A 246 -2.32 -16.76 12.40
CA LEU A 246 -1.85 -15.73 13.31
C LEU A 246 -1.62 -16.32 14.71
N LYS A 247 -0.35 -16.31 15.13
CA LYS A 247 0.11 -16.87 16.41
C LYS A 247 0.36 -15.81 17.46
N THR A 248 0.88 -14.65 17.04
CA THR A 248 1.36 -13.63 17.95
C THR A 248 1.01 -12.24 17.43
N ILE A 249 0.41 -11.42 18.28
CA ILE A 249 0.24 -9.99 18.09
C ILE A 249 1.02 -9.29 19.19
N ARG A 250 2.12 -8.64 18.84
CA ARG A 250 2.88 -7.83 19.78
C ARG A 250 2.23 -6.47 19.94
N CYS A 251 1.86 -6.12 21.16
CA CYS A 251 1.34 -4.83 21.53
C CYS A 251 1.47 -4.62 23.04
N ASN A 252 1.99 -3.46 23.46
CA ASN A 252 2.23 -3.15 24.88
C ASN A 252 1.07 -2.42 25.54
N THR A 253 -0.01 -2.12 24.81
CA THR A 253 -1.15 -1.36 25.29
C THR A 253 -2.42 -2.20 25.31
N ASN A 254 -3.31 -1.84 26.25
CA ASN A 254 -4.64 -2.43 26.34
C ASN A 254 -5.60 -1.65 25.40
N TRP A 255 -6.27 -2.35 24.48
CA TRP A 255 -7.25 -1.78 23.56
C TRP A 255 -8.70 -2.00 23.99
N ALA A 256 -8.95 -2.61 25.16
CA ALA A 256 -10.27 -2.75 25.73
C ALA A 256 -10.80 -1.37 26.19
N THR A 257 -11.03 -0.47 25.24
CA THR A 257 -11.54 0.86 25.51
C THR A 257 -13.07 0.85 25.57
N GLU A 258 -13.65 1.60 26.51
CA GLU A 258 -15.09 1.80 26.57
C GLU A 258 -15.63 2.31 25.23
N ASN A 259 -16.74 1.72 24.76
CA ASN A 259 -17.42 2.07 23.51
C ASN A 259 -16.63 1.76 22.20
N SER A 260 -15.63 0.88 22.22
CA SER A 260 -15.04 0.40 20.97
C SER A 260 -15.99 -0.56 20.26
N LYS A 261 -16.15 -0.39 18.94
CA LYS A 261 -16.84 -1.37 18.09
C LYS A 261 -15.83 -2.48 17.78
N SER A 262 -15.96 -3.64 18.43
CA SER A 262 -14.94 -4.72 18.36
C SER A 262 -15.53 -6.12 18.17
N LYS A 263 -16.79 -6.21 17.75
CA LYS A 263 -17.45 -7.50 17.50
C LYS A 263 -16.62 -8.37 16.58
N ASP A 264 -16.43 -9.64 16.94
CA ASP A 264 -15.72 -10.66 16.17
C ASP A 264 -14.26 -10.30 15.81
N MET A 265 -13.62 -9.41 16.58
CA MET A 265 -12.27 -8.89 16.32
C MET A 265 -11.25 -10.00 16.06
N PHE A 266 -11.30 -11.08 16.83
CA PHE A 266 -10.40 -12.24 16.75
C PHE A 266 -11.08 -13.52 16.23
N SER A 267 -12.30 -13.45 15.71
CA SER A 267 -13.05 -14.63 15.27
C SER A 267 -12.26 -15.46 14.26
N GLY A 268 -12.03 -16.76 14.56
CA GLY A 268 -11.27 -17.67 13.70
C GLY A 268 -9.74 -17.54 13.76
N CYS A 269 -9.18 -16.82 14.75
CA CYS A 269 -7.73 -16.75 15.00
C CYS A 269 -7.27 -17.94 15.88
N VAL A 270 -7.58 -19.16 15.48
CA VAL A 270 -7.50 -20.38 16.31
C VAL A 270 -6.10 -20.72 16.85
N ASN A 271 -5.04 -20.19 16.27
CA ASN A 271 -3.67 -20.42 16.74
C ASN A 271 -3.10 -19.24 17.54
N LEU A 272 -3.93 -18.20 17.79
CA LEU A 272 -3.49 -17.01 18.51
C LEU A 272 -3.25 -17.33 19.98
N LYS A 273 -2.10 -16.90 20.49
CA LYS A 273 -1.69 -17.13 21.87
C LYS A 273 -0.93 -15.90 22.39
N GLY A 274 -1.51 -15.24 23.37
CA GLY A 274 -0.88 -14.20 24.17
C GLY A 274 -0.64 -14.71 25.60
N ALA A 275 -1.09 -13.93 26.60
CA ALA A 275 -1.12 -14.37 27.99
C ALA A 275 -2.04 -15.59 28.18
N VAL A 276 -3.07 -15.71 27.34
CA VAL A 276 -3.98 -16.87 27.29
C VAL A 276 -4.10 -17.41 25.87
N ALA A 277 -4.49 -18.68 25.75
CA ALA A 277 -4.82 -19.30 24.47
C ALA A 277 -6.15 -18.78 23.92
N TYR A 278 -6.33 -18.87 22.61
CA TYR A 278 -7.57 -18.48 21.93
C TYR A 278 -8.81 -19.24 22.48
N ASP A 279 -9.87 -18.51 22.70
CA ASP A 279 -11.20 -18.99 23.08
C ASP A 279 -12.24 -18.45 22.09
N ALA A 280 -12.94 -19.33 21.36
CA ALA A 280 -13.92 -18.96 20.35
C ALA A 280 -15.12 -18.13 20.90
N ASN A 281 -15.35 -18.16 22.22
CA ASN A 281 -16.39 -17.39 22.90
C ASN A 281 -15.92 -15.99 23.33
N LYS A 282 -14.62 -15.67 23.17
CA LYS A 282 -13.99 -14.42 23.62
C LYS A 282 -13.25 -13.77 22.46
N THR A 283 -14.00 -13.14 21.55
CA THR A 283 -13.46 -12.67 20.27
C THR A 283 -13.48 -11.15 20.10
N ASP A 284 -13.86 -10.41 21.11
CA ASP A 284 -13.91 -8.93 21.09
C ASP A 284 -12.65 -8.27 21.70
N ALA A 285 -12.65 -6.96 21.80
CA ALA A 285 -11.49 -6.20 22.31
C ALA A 285 -11.20 -6.41 23.78
N THR A 286 -12.05 -7.08 24.57
CA THR A 286 -11.71 -7.46 25.96
C THR A 286 -10.47 -8.34 26.02
N MET A 287 -10.19 -9.07 24.92
CA MET A 287 -9.01 -9.90 24.75
C MET A 287 -7.82 -9.14 24.11
N ALA A 288 -7.98 -7.88 23.72
CA ALA A 288 -6.94 -7.07 23.09
C ALA A 288 -6.05 -6.38 24.14
N ASN A 289 -5.40 -7.18 24.99
CA ASN A 289 -4.49 -6.70 26.01
C ASN A 289 -3.34 -7.72 26.24
N PRO A 290 -2.14 -7.25 26.71
CA PRO A 290 -0.97 -8.11 26.84
C PRO A 290 -0.89 -8.88 28.15
N GLU A 291 -1.72 -8.57 29.16
CA GLU A 291 -1.62 -9.17 30.50
C GLU A 291 -2.58 -10.36 30.67
N THR A 292 -3.79 -10.23 30.16
CA THR A 292 -4.87 -11.21 30.37
C THR A 292 -5.54 -11.66 29.06
N GLY A 293 -5.03 -11.18 27.92
CA GLY A 293 -5.64 -11.39 26.61
C GLY A 293 -4.71 -12.04 25.58
N TYR A 294 -4.95 -11.72 24.31
CA TYR A 294 -4.26 -12.32 23.15
C TYR A 294 -3.03 -11.54 22.68
N PHE A 295 -2.77 -10.37 23.24
CA PHE A 295 -1.55 -9.63 22.91
C PHE A 295 -0.36 -10.15 23.70
N THR A 296 0.84 -9.88 23.21
CA THR A 296 2.11 -10.12 23.90
C THR A 296 2.84 -8.80 24.07
N ASN A 297 3.42 -8.56 25.26
CA ASN A 297 4.36 -7.47 25.49
C ASN A 297 5.81 -7.95 25.28
N GLU A 298 6.77 -7.02 25.33
CA GLU A 298 8.19 -7.36 25.16
C GLU A 298 8.68 -8.37 26.18
N SER A 299 8.23 -8.31 27.43
CA SER A 299 8.66 -9.20 28.49
C SER A 299 8.08 -10.62 28.36
N THR A 300 6.82 -10.76 27.89
CA THR A 300 6.20 -12.08 27.66
C THR A 300 6.73 -12.77 26.41
N ALA A 301 7.08 -12.01 25.36
CA ALA A 301 7.73 -12.56 24.17
C ALA A 301 9.12 -13.15 24.51
N ILE A 302 9.84 -12.57 25.46
CA ILE A 302 11.14 -13.05 25.95
C ILE A 302 10.97 -14.34 26.77
N GLN A 303 9.93 -14.46 27.60
CA GLN A 303 9.68 -15.67 28.40
C GLN A 303 9.38 -16.92 27.56
N HIS A 304 8.78 -16.76 26.37
CA HIS A 304 8.48 -17.90 25.49
C HIS A 304 9.69 -18.45 24.74
N ILE A 305 10.76 -17.69 24.57
CA ILE A 305 12.00 -18.12 23.93
C ILE A 305 12.93 -18.80 24.95
N GLY A 306 12.73 -18.56 26.25
CA GLY A 306 13.59 -19.03 27.32
C GLY A 306 13.43 -20.51 27.72
N THR A 307 12.44 -21.24 27.18
CA THR A 307 12.14 -22.62 27.59
C THR A 307 12.38 -23.69 26.53
N GLU A 308 12.65 -23.32 25.26
CA GLU A 308 12.96 -24.31 24.22
C GLU A 308 14.39 -24.13 23.71
N GLU A 309 15.33 -24.93 24.24
CA GLU A 309 16.70 -25.06 23.66
C GLU A 309 16.69 -25.74 22.28
N GLU A 310 15.58 -26.29 21.84
CA GLU A 310 15.39 -26.91 20.54
C GLU A 310 15.18 -25.82 19.48
N GLY A 311 16.26 -25.46 18.76
CA GLY A 311 16.20 -24.54 17.61
C GLY A 311 17.20 -23.38 17.61
N ILE A 312 18.03 -23.24 18.64
CA ILE A 312 19.10 -22.22 18.61
C ILE A 312 20.24 -22.71 17.71
N GLN A 313 20.30 -22.20 16.48
CA GLN A 313 21.35 -22.53 15.51
C GLN A 313 22.59 -21.62 15.64
N SER A 314 22.40 -20.37 16.09
CA SER A 314 23.51 -19.44 16.22
C SER A 314 23.23 -18.31 17.22
N ILE A 315 24.24 -17.99 18.02
CA ILE A 315 24.23 -16.87 18.98
C ILE A 315 25.41 -15.95 18.66
N TYR A 316 25.17 -14.66 18.64
CA TYR A 316 26.18 -13.63 18.44
C TYR A 316 26.05 -12.53 19.50
N THR A 317 27.16 -11.89 19.86
CA THR A 317 27.13 -10.62 20.60
C THR A 317 26.60 -9.51 19.70
N LEU A 318 26.22 -8.36 20.27
CA LEU A 318 25.84 -7.17 19.48
C LEU A 318 26.94 -6.67 18.52
N GLN A 319 28.21 -7.01 18.79
CA GLN A 319 29.36 -6.69 17.94
C GLN A 319 29.61 -7.75 16.85
N GLY A 320 28.68 -8.70 16.66
CA GLY A 320 28.76 -9.73 15.62
C GLY A 320 29.71 -10.89 15.95
N LYS A 321 30.25 -10.98 17.17
CA LYS A 321 31.09 -12.12 17.58
C LYS A 321 30.23 -13.33 17.90
N ARG A 322 30.50 -14.48 17.24
CA ARG A 322 29.77 -15.73 17.51
C ARG A 322 30.07 -16.23 18.91
N VAL A 323 29.00 -16.56 19.65
CA VAL A 323 29.06 -17.16 20.98
C VAL A 323 28.98 -18.68 20.83
N ARG A 324 29.88 -19.41 21.50
CA ARG A 324 29.97 -20.89 21.44
C ARG A 324 29.36 -21.57 22.67
N GLU A 325 29.00 -20.81 23.71
CA GLU A 325 28.40 -21.32 24.92
C GLU A 325 26.89 -21.56 24.69
N ALA A 326 26.35 -22.56 25.41
CA ALA A 326 24.92 -22.80 25.39
C ALA A 326 24.16 -21.63 26.00
N TRP A 327 22.97 -21.30 25.42
CA TRP A 327 22.17 -20.15 25.82
C TRP A 327 21.98 -20.03 27.34
N LYS A 328 21.70 -21.13 28.01
CA LYS A 328 21.49 -21.18 29.46
C LYS A 328 22.66 -20.72 30.33
N HIS A 329 23.88 -20.83 29.81
CA HIS A 329 25.11 -20.47 30.53
C HIS A 329 25.60 -19.05 30.25
N LEU A 330 25.00 -18.33 29.29
CA LEU A 330 25.39 -16.96 28.99
C LEU A 330 25.00 -16.02 30.14
N PRO A 331 25.80 -14.98 30.44
CA PRO A 331 25.44 -13.96 31.40
C PRO A 331 24.23 -13.15 30.89
N ALA A 332 23.56 -12.44 31.82
CA ALA A 332 22.53 -11.48 31.45
C ALA A 332 23.12 -10.44 30.48
N GLY A 333 22.40 -10.20 29.39
CA GLY A 333 22.91 -9.33 28.34
C GLY A 333 22.09 -9.38 27.06
N VAL A 334 22.48 -8.60 26.03
CA VAL A 334 21.80 -8.56 24.75
C VAL A 334 22.59 -9.36 23.71
N TYR A 335 21.93 -10.30 23.06
CA TYR A 335 22.50 -11.19 22.06
C TYR A 335 21.69 -11.16 20.76
N VAL A 336 22.30 -11.61 19.66
CA VAL A 336 21.61 -11.91 18.41
C VAL A 336 21.50 -13.41 18.27
N VAL A 337 20.30 -13.97 18.37
CA VAL A 337 20.03 -15.40 18.28
C VAL A 337 19.20 -15.67 17.03
N ASN A 338 19.70 -16.51 16.14
CA ASN A 338 19.07 -16.81 14.85
C ASN A 338 18.70 -15.54 14.07
N GLY A 339 19.58 -14.50 14.10
CA GLY A 339 19.36 -13.23 13.41
C GLY A 339 18.45 -12.23 14.15
N LYS A 340 17.93 -12.57 15.33
CA LYS A 340 17.07 -11.69 16.15
C LYS A 340 17.79 -11.20 17.39
N LYS A 341 17.60 -9.93 17.75
CA LYS A 341 18.12 -9.34 18.99
C LYS A 341 17.31 -9.84 20.17
N ILE A 342 17.97 -10.49 21.15
CA ILE A 342 17.38 -11.10 22.35
C ILE A 342 18.10 -10.59 23.58
N ILE A 343 17.36 -10.27 24.63
CA ILE A 343 17.87 -9.95 25.96
C ILE A 343 17.77 -11.21 26.82
N LYS A 344 18.89 -11.58 27.46
CA LYS A 344 18.93 -12.65 28.44
C LYS A 344 18.93 -12.09 29.86
#